data_a375c4b1b91bf325441c4700083f56b7
#
_entry.id   a375c4b1b91bf325441c4700083f56b7
#
_cell.length_a   1.000
_cell.length_b   1.000
_cell.length_c   1.000
_cell.angle_alpha   90.00
_cell.angle_beta   90.00
_cell.angle_gamma   90.00
#
_symmetry.space_group_name_H-M   'P 1'
#
loop_
_entity.id
_entity.type
_entity.pdbx_description
1 polymer ?
#
loop_
_entity_poly.entity_id
_entity_poly.type
_entity_poly.pdbx_seq_one_letter_code
_entity_poly.pdbx_strand_id
1 'polypeptide(L)'
;AMGFCLFNNIAIGALHARRNHGLGRIAVLDFDVHHGNGTEAVFRDDDGLFFASSHQFPYYPGTGSGRHDSAHILNAPLASGSGSAEFRAAWGQILLPALERFAPELVLISAGFDAHRRDPLADINLVEADFAWATGEIRAIAESCCAGRLVSTLEGGYDLDALAASAVAHVEALARQ
;
A
#
# COMPACT_ATOMS: atom_id res chain seq x y z
N ALA A 1 4.23 16.62 9.98
CA ALA A 1 5.18 16.24 8.93
C ALA A 1 6.17 15.23 9.48
N MET A 2 6.34 14.09 8.81
CA MET A 2 7.32 13.05 9.15
C MET A 2 7.55 12.16 7.92
N GLY A 3 8.57 11.26 7.95
CA GLY A 3 8.83 10.34 6.84
C GLY A 3 9.13 11.06 5.53
N PHE A 4 9.89 12.16 5.59
CA PHE A 4 10.23 13.06 4.48
C PHE A 4 9.04 13.76 3.81
N CYS A 5 7.81 13.59 4.32
CA CYS A 5 6.60 14.19 3.75
C CYS A 5 6.10 15.38 4.58
N LEU A 6 5.78 16.49 3.90
CA LEU A 6 5.10 17.65 4.51
C LEU A 6 3.59 17.49 4.50
N PHE A 7 3.05 16.89 3.45
CA PHE A 7 1.62 16.61 3.28
C PHE A 7 1.42 15.12 3.03
N ASN A 8 0.27 14.61 3.46
CA ASN A 8 -0.18 13.27 3.11
C ASN A 8 -0.99 13.35 1.79
N ASN A 9 -0.29 13.29 0.66
CA ASN A 9 -0.89 13.48 -0.66
C ASN A 9 -1.96 12.44 -0.97
N ILE A 10 -1.74 11.17 -0.58
CA ILE A 10 -2.69 10.09 -0.88
C ILE A 10 -3.97 10.22 -0.06
N ALA A 11 -3.88 10.59 1.22
CA ALA A 11 -5.06 10.86 2.04
C ALA A 11 -5.82 12.09 1.54
N ILE A 12 -5.11 13.15 1.10
CA ILE A 12 -5.74 14.31 0.46
C ILE A 12 -6.50 13.88 -0.80
N GLY A 13 -5.88 13.04 -1.66
CA GLY A 13 -6.51 12.49 -2.85
C GLY A 13 -7.78 11.68 -2.54
N ALA A 14 -7.73 10.84 -1.51
CA ALA A 14 -8.89 10.06 -1.05
C ALA A 14 -10.03 10.96 -0.59
N LEU A 15 -9.74 11.93 0.28
CA LEU A 15 -10.75 12.88 0.78
C LEU A 15 -11.29 13.79 -0.33
N HIS A 16 -10.45 14.16 -1.31
CA HIS A 16 -10.89 14.89 -2.50
C HIS A 16 -11.87 14.06 -3.34
N ALA A 17 -11.57 12.79 -3.58
CA ALA A 17 -12.45 11.89 -4.32
C ALA A 17 -13.81 11.74 -3.64
N ARG A 18 -13.85 11.60 -2.32
CA ARG A 18 -15.12 11.60 -1.56
C ARG A 18 -15.89 12.89 -1.72
N ARG A 19 -15.23 14.02 -1.45
CA ARG A 19 -15.90 15.32 -1.37
C ARG A 19 -16.37 15.82 -2.72
N ASN A 20 -15.57 15.64 -3.78
CA ASN A 20 -15.79 16.25 -5.07
C ASN A 20 -16.35 15.29 -6.13
N HIS A 21 -16.20 13.99 -5.94
CA HIS A 21 -16.68 12.97 -6.87
C HIS A 21 -17.73 12.05 -6.27
N GLY A 22 -18.11 12.25 -5.00
CA GLY A 22 -19.20 11.52 -4.35
C GLY A 22 -18.92 10.03 -4.12
N LEU A 23 -17.63 9.62 -4.12
CA LEU A 23 -17.26 8.22 -3.87
C LEU A 23 -17.34 7.90 -2.37
N GLY A 24 -18.12 6.89 -2.02
CA GLY A 24 -18.37 6.52 -0.63
C GLY A 24 -17.27 5.64 -0.02
N ARG A 25 -16.73 4.70 -0.80
CA ARG A 25 -15.75 3.71 -0.34
C ARG A 25 -14.44 3.87 -1.09
N ILE A 26 -13.39 4.27 -0.38
CA ILE A 26 -12.05 4.50 -0.95
C ILE A 26 -11.03 3.68 -0.18
N ALA A 27 -10.21 2.92 -0.90
CA ALA A 27 -9.14 2.12 -0.32
C ALA A 27 -7.77 2.72 -0.63
N VAL A 28 -6.89 2.72 0.37
CA VAL A 28 -5.45 2.92 0.21
C VAL A 28 -4.72 1.64 0.55
N LEU A 29 -3.92 1.14 -0.39
CA LEU A 29 -3.03 -0.01 -0.24
C LEU A 29 -1.60 0.51 -0.22
N ASP A 30 -0.85 0.15 0.81
CA ASP A 30 0.47 0.68 1.09
C ASP A 30 1.49 -0.46 1.20
N PHE A 31 2.45 -0.50 0.29
CA PHE A 31 3.57 -1.44 0.32
C PHE A 31 4.94 -0.76 0.48
N ASP A 32 4.96 0.53 0.84
CA ASP A 32 6.16 1.16 1.38
C ASP A 32 6.66 0.35 2.58
N VAL A 33 7.97 0.28 2.78
CA VAL A 33 8.55 -0.50 3.89
C VAL A 33 8.23 0.09 5.26
N HIS A 34 7.86 1.37 5.31
CA HIS A 34 7.47 2.06 6.53
C HIS A 34 5.95 2.05 6.70
N HIS A 35 5.50 1.96 7.94
CA HIS A 35 4.07 2.06 8.22
C HIS A 35 3.52 3.45 7.90
N GLY A 36 2.46 3.50 7.08
CA GLY A 36 1.75 4.73 6.68
C GLY A 36 0.86 5.30 7.79
N ASN A 37 1.45 5.59 8.96
CA ASN A 37 0.74 6.01 10.16
C ASN A 37 -0.12 7.27 9.99
N GLY A 38 0.29 8.17 9.10
CA GLY A 38 -0.49 9.37 8.79
C GLY A 38 -1.78 9.07 8.02
N THR A 39 -1.74 8.14 7.07
CA THR A 39 -2.92 7.68 6.32
C THR A 39 -3.85 6.90 7.24
N GLU A 40 -3.31 5.98 8.04
CA GLU A 40 -4.07 5.26 9.05
C GLU A 40 -4.81 6.21 9.99
N ALA A 41 -4.13 7.24 10.50
CA ALA A 41 -4.73 8.20 11.42
C ALA A 41 -5.90 8.98 10.81
N VAL A 42 -5.83 9.30 9.51
CA VAL A 42 -6.94 9.98 8.80
C VAL A 42 -8.12 9.06 8.57
N PHE A 43 -7.87 7.75 8.38
CA PHE A 43 -8.89 6.78 7.98
C PHE A 43 -9.56 6.06 9.16
N ARG A 44 -8.93 6.09 10.34
CA ARG A 44 -9.31 5.29 11.50
C ARG A 44 -10.76 5.43 11.95
N ASP A 45 -11.32 6.64 11.90
CA ASP A 45 -12.65 6.95 12.42
C ASP A 45 -13.73 7.01 11.32
N ASP A 46 -13.43 6.48 10.12
CA ASP A 46 -14.31 6.53 8.97
C ASP A 46 -14.35 5.18 8.24
N ASP A 47 -15.40 4.41 8.43
CA ASP A 47 -15.60 3.08 7.85
C ASP A 47 -15.77 3.07 6.31
N GLY A 48 -15.97 4.20 5.69
CA GLY A 48 -15.92 4.39 4.22
C GLY A 48 -14.50 4.55 3.66
N LEU A 49 -13.48 4.59 4.53
CA LEU A 49 -12.06 4.69 4.15
C LEU A 49 -11.31 3.45 4.63
N PHE A 50 -10.73 2.72 3.70
CA PHE A 50 -9.99 1.49 3.96
C PHE A 50 -8.49 1.73 3.82
N PHE A 51 -7.71 1.30 4.81
CA PHE A 51 -6.26 1.32 4.79
C PHE A 51 -5.69 -0.06 5.05
N ALA A 52 -4.80 -0.52 4.19
CA ALA A 52 -4.06 -1.76 4.40
C ALA A 52 -2.58 -1.55 4.07
N SER A 53 -1.70 -1.90 5.00
CA SER A 53 -0.27 -1.70 4.89
C SER A 53 0.50 -2.98 5.21
N SER A 54 1.54 -3.28 4.42
CA SER A 54 2.61 -4.20 4.79
C SER A 54 3.90 -3.42 4.99
N HIS A 55 4.56 -3.59 6.13
CA HIS A 55 5.74 -2.80 6.48
C HIS A 55 6.65 -3.59 7.43
N GLN A 56 7.93 -3.21 7.47
CA GLN A 56 8.85 -3.80 8.46
C GLN A 56 8.45 -3.40 9.87
N PHE A 57 8.39 -4.38 10.79
CA PHE A 57 8.12 -4.12 12.20
C PHE A 57 8.90 -5.09 13.11
N PRO A 58 9.49 -4.60 14.22
CA PRO A 58 9.57 -3.20 14.64
C PRO A 58 10.56 -2.38 13.79
N TYR A 59 10.10 -1.26 13.29
CA TYR A 59 10.90 -0.31 12.49
C TYR A 59 10.27 1.10 12.55
N TYR A 60 10.93 2.11 11.97
CA TYR A 60 10.35 3.45 11.90
C TYR A 60 8.98 3.41 11.16
N PRO A 61 7.95 4.10 11.63
CA PRO A 61 7.86 5.04 12.75
C PRO A 61 7.52 4.39 14.11
N GLY A 62 7.57 3.06 14.24
CA GLY A 62 7.31 2.33 15.48
C GLY A 62 5.82 2.06 15.74
N THR A 63 4.99 2.21 14.73
CA THR A 63 3.53 1.95 14.74
C THR A 63 3.17 0.82 13.76
N GLY A 64 1.90 0.45 13.65
CA GLY A 64 1.45 -0.59 12.71
C GLY A 64 1.67 -2.02 13.19
N SER A 65 1.62 -2.29 14.50
CA SER A 65 1.81 -3.65 15.06
C SER A 65 0.66 -4.63 14.78
N GLY A 66 -0.41 -4.20 14.14
CA GLY A 66 -1.63 -4.98 13.94
C GLY A 66 -2.55 -5.09 15.17
N ARG A 67 -2.11 -4.59 16.34
CA ARG A 67 -2.90 -4.71 17.59
C ARG A 67 -4.17 -3.89 17.63
N HIS A 68 -4.29 -2.90 16.76
CA HIS A 68 -5.40 -1.96 16.69
C HIS A 68 -6.12 -2.02 15.35
N ASP A 69 -5.98 -3.13 14.64
CA ASP A 69 -6.66 -3.37 13.38
C ASP A 69 -8.18 -3.43 13.57
N SER A 70 -8.89 -3.09 12.52
CA SER A 70 -10.35 -3.12 12.46
C SER A 70 -10.81 -3.76 11.14
N ALA A 71 -12.08 -3.68 10.82
CA ALA A 71 -12.59 -4.18 9.54
C ALA A 71 -12.06 -3.40 8.33
N HIS A 72 -11.61 -2.15 8.53
CA HIS A 72 -11.16 -1.23 7.47
C HIS A 72 -9.75 -0.67 7.68
N ILE A 73 -9.08 -1.03 8.78
CA ILE A 73 -7.66 -0.69 9.04
C ILE A 73 -6.92 -2.01 9.27
N LEU A 74 -6.00 -2.36 8.38
CA LEU A 74 -5.25 -3.61 8.46
C LEU A 74 -3.75 -3.37 8.32
N ASN A 75 -3.02 -3.95 9.25
CA ASN A 75 -1.57 -3.90 9.30
C ASN A 75 -0.98 -5.30 9.22
N ALA A 76 -0.09 -5.53 8.28
CA ALA A 76 0.66 -6.76 8.12
C ALA A 76 2.15 -6.51 8.43
N PRO A 77 2.54 -6.53 9.71
CA PRO A 77 3.92 -6.34 10.11
C PRO A 77 4.79 -7.50 9.60
N LEU A 78 5.89 -7.16 8.92
CA LEU A 78 6.89 -8.08 8.41
C LEU A 78 8.16 -7.99 9.27
N ALA A 79 8.68 -9.13 9.69
CA ALA A 79 9.94 -9.18 10.42
C ALA A 79 11.12 -8.77 9.51
N SER A 80 12.16 -8.17 10.09
CA SER A 80 13.43 -7.96 9.38
C SER A 80 13.92 -9.28 8.77
N GLY A 81 14.36 -9.23 7.51
CA GLY A 81 14.75 -10.40 6.73
C GLY A 81 13.62 -11.05 5.93
N SER A 82 12.36 -10.66 6.14
CA SER A 82 11.23 -11.16 5.34
C SER A 82 11.42 -10.91 3.85
N GLY A 83 10.96 -11.84 3.03
CA GLY A 83 11.05 -11.77 1.57
C GLY A 83 9.71 -12.01 0.89
N SER A 84 9.79 -12.43 -0.37
CA SER A 84 8.63 -12.68 -1.24
C SER A 84 7.57 -13.60 -0.61
N ALA A 85 7.99 -14.64 0.11
CA ALA A 85 7.05 -15.62 0.68
C ALA A 85 6.17 -14.99 1.76
N GLU A 86 6.77 -14.29 2.73
CA GLU A 86 6.06 -13.63 3.83
C GLU A 86 5.20 -12.49 3.31
N PHE A 87 5.74 -11.68 2.39
CA PHE A 87 5.01 -10.59 1.75
C PHE A 87 3.77 -11.10 1.03
N ARG A 88 3.92 -12.08 0.13
CA ARG A 88 2.80 -12.63 -0.63
C ARG A 88 1.78 -13.35 0.26
N ALA A 89 2.22 -13.99 1.32
CA ALA A 89 1.31 -14.59 2.30
C ALA A 89 0.48 -13.52 3.03
N ALA A 90 1.11 -12.43 3.49
CA ALA A 90 0.41 -11.31 4.14
C ALA A 90 -0.63 -10.67 3.21
N TRP A 91 -0.25 -10.40 1.97
CA TRP A 91 -1.16 -9.84 0.98
C TRP A 91 -2.26 -10.81 0.57
N GLY A 92 -1.92 -12.03 0.15
CA GLY A 92 -2.88 -12.98 -0.39
C GLY A 92 -3.85 -13.57 0.65
N GLN A 93 -3.43 -13.69 1.91
CA GLN A 93 -4.27 -14.29 2.95
C GLN A 93 -5.01 -13.27 3.81
N ILE A 94 -4.52 -12.03 3.90
CA ILE A 94 -5.07 -11.03 4.82
C ILE A 94 -5.55 -9.79 4.07
N LEU A 95 -4.65 -9.06 3.40
CA LEU A 95 -4.94 -7.71 2.91
C LEU A 95 -5.86 -7.70 1.69
N LEU A 96 -5.57 -8.52 0.67
CA LEU A 96 -6.38 -8.59 -0.56
C LEU A 96 -7.79 -9.13 -0.31
N PRO A 97 -8.00 -10.20 0.48
CA PRO A 97 -9.35 -10.64 0.81
C PRO A 97 -10.17 -9.60 1.60
N ALA A 98 -9.50 -8.77 2.41
CA ALA A 98 -10.16 -7.69 3.12
C ALA A 98 -10.54 -6.53 2.18
N LEU A 99 -9.66 -6.17 1.25
CA LEU A 99 -9.95 -5.18 0.20
C LEU A 99 -11.15 -5.61 -0.65
N GLU A 100 -11.18 -6.87 -1.07
CA GLU A 100 -12.29 -7.41 -1.86
C GLU A 100 -13.63 -7.34 -1.12
N ARG A 101 -13.64 -7.72 0.18
CA ARG A 101 -14.83 -7.57 1.04
C ARG A 101 -15.28 -6.13 1.24
N PHE A 102 -14.33 -5.21 1.30
CA PHE A 102 -14.63 -3.77 1.42
C PHE A 102 -15.31 -3.22 0.15
N ALA A 103 -15.07 -3.83 -1.00
CA ALA A 103 -15.64 -3.45 -2.30
C ALA A 103 -15.47 -1.95 -2.61
N PRO A 104 -14.24 -1.46 -2.81
CA PRO A 104 -13.96 -0.04 -3.01
C PRO A 104 -14.58 0.51 -4.28
N GLU A 105 -14.84 1.81 -4.29
CA GLU A 105 -15.25 2.58 -5.47
C GLU A 105 -14.06 3.32 -6.12
N LEU A 106 -12.94 3.40 -5.39
CA LEU A 106 -11.64 3.89 -5.87
C LEU A 106 -10.54 3.19 -5.06
N VAL A 107 -9.49 2.77 -5.74
CA VAL A 107 -8.29 2.25 -5.12
C VAL A 107 -7.14 3.23 -5.32
N LEU A 108 -6.42 3.52 -4.25
CA LEU A 108 -5.18 4.30 -4.26
C LEU A 108 -4.03 3.41 -3.77
N ILE A 109 -2.86 3.54 -4.37
CA ILE A 109 -1.65 2.80 -3.95
C ILE A 109 -0.59 3.79 -3.48
N SER A 110 -0.15 3.65 -2.23
CA SER A 110 1.12 4.19 -1.76
C SER A 110 2.23 3.23 -2.20
N ALA A 111 2.88 3.57 -3.30
CA ALA A 111 3.88 2.72 -3.96
C ALA A 111 5.29 3.11 -3.51
N GLY A 112 5.72 2.62 -2.36
CA GLY A 112 7.11 2.64 -1.93
C GLY A 112 7.87 1.42 -2.45
N PHE A 113 9.10 1.61 -2.89
CA PHE A 113 9.95 0.52 -3.38
C PHE A 113 11.17 0.28 -2.48
N ASP A 114 11.14 0.83 -1.27
CA ASP A 114 12.17 0.71 -0.23
C ASP A 114 12.11 -0.63 0.56
N ALA A 115 11.10 -1.46 0.30
CA ALA A 115 11.12 -2.86 0.72
C ALA A 115 11.99 -3.76 -0.19
N HIS A 116 12.59 -3.21 -1.24
CA HIS A 116 13.48 -3.95 -2.14
C HIS A 116 14.79 -4.33 -1.44
N ARG A 117 15.28 -5.57 -1.68
CA ARG A 117 16.50 -6.14 -1.05
C ARG A 117 17.79 -5.32 -1.22
N ARG A 118 17.84 -4.37 -2.14
CA ARG A 118 18.96 -3.46 -2.38
C ARG A 118 18.80 -2.11 -1.71
N ASP A 119 17.64 -1.86 -1.09
CA ASP A 119 17.41 -0.60 -0.41
C ASP A 119 18.35 -0.48 0.80
N PRO A 120 18.98 0.70 1.00
CA PRO A 120 19.94 0.88 2.07
C PRO A 120 19.33 1.13 3.46
N LEU A 121 18.01 1.36 3.55
CA LEU A 121 17.38 1.80 4.80
C LEU A 121 16.74 0.67 5.59
N ALA A 122 16.20 -0.36 4.94
CA ALA A 122 15.45 -1.42 5.62
C ALA A 122 15.97 -2.82 5.28
N ASP A 123 15.47 -3.84 5.99
CA ASP A 123 15.93 -5.23 5.88
C ASP A 123 14.86 -6.15 5.30
N ILE A 124 13.95 -5.64 4.49
CA ILE A 124 13.01 -6.46 3.71
C ILE A 124 13.65 -6.84 2.39
N ASN A 125 13.37 -8.05 1.90
CA ASN A 125 14.08 -8.64 0.76
C ASN A 125 13.14 -8.90 -0.43
N LEU A 126 12.35 -7.90 -0.82
CA LEU A 126 11.53 -7.98 -2.03
C LEU A 126 12.36 -7.78 -3.29
N VAL A 127 11.79 -8.22 -4.39
CA VAL A 127 12.29 -8.02 -5.75
C VAL A 127 11.19 -7.39 -6.61
N GLU A 128 11.56 -6.91 -7.80
CA GLU A 128 10.64 -6.25 -8.74
C GLU A 128 9.37 -7.07 -9.04
N ALA A 129 9.51 -8.39 -9.10
CA ALA A 129 8.40 -9.31 -9.33
C ALA A 129 7.36 -9.33 -8.20
N ASP A 130 7.72 -8.93 -6.97
CA ASP A 130 6.78 -8.86 -5.86
C ASP A 130 5.90 -7.62 -5.94
N PHE A 131 6.48 -6.49 -6.31
CA PHE A 131 5.73 -5.25 -6.56
C PHE A 131 4.80 -5.40 -7.76
N ALA A 132 5.28 -6.01 -8.86
CA ALA A 132 4.45 -6.32 -10.02
C ALA A 132 3.28 -7.24 -9.67
N TRP A 133 3.52 -8.29 -8.87
CA TRP A 133 2.49 -9.21 -8.43
C TRP A 133 1.44 -8.51 -7.56
N ALA A 134 1.85 -7.79 -6.51
CA ALA A 134 0.91 -7.08 -5.64
C ALA A 134 0.07 -6.06 -6.43
N THR A 135 0.69 -5.33 -7.34
CA THR A 135 0.02 -4.39 -8.24
C THR A 135 -1.02 -5.09 -9.11
N GLY A 136 -0.68 -6.24 -9.69
CA GLY A 136 -1.59 -7.03 -10.52
C GLY A 136 -2.81 -7.51 -9.75
N GLU A 137 -2.63 -8.01 -8.53
CA GLU A 137 -3.73 -8.45 -7.66
C GLU A 137 -4.64 -7.28 -7.25
N ILE A 138 -4.05 -6.16 -6.85
CA ILE A 138 -4.80 -4.94 -6.50
C ILE A 138 -5.60 -4.45 -7.72
N ARG A 139 -4.99 -4.42 -8.90
CA ARG A 139 -5.64 -4.03 -10.14
C ARG A 139 -6.82 -4.94 -10.48
N ALA A 140 -6.67 -6.25 -10.35
CA ALA A 140 -7.75 -7.21 -10.62
C ALA A 140 -8.97 -6.96 -9.70
N ILE A 141 -8.73 -6.65 -8.42
CA ILE A 141 -9.82 -6.26 -7.50
C ILE A 141 -10.44 -4.92 -7.91
N ALA A 142 -9.62 -3.93 -8.29
CA ALA A 142 -10.13 -2.64 -8.75
C ALA A 142 -10.98 -2.79 -10.02
N GLU A 143 -10.59 -3.63 -10.96
CA GLU A 143 -11.38 -3.97 -12.15
C GLU A 143 -12.74 -4.58 -11.79
N SER A 144 -12.73 -5.51 -10.85
CA SER A 144 -13.95 -6.18 -10.39
C SER A 144 -14.89 -5.24 -9.61
N CYS A 145 -14.35 -4.42 -8.71
CA CYS A 145 -15.15 -3.62 -7.77
C CYS A 145 -15.50 -2.23 -8.30
N CYS A 146 -14.59 -1.59 -9.05
CA CYS A 146 -14.71 -0.18 -9.39
C CYS A 146 -14.32 0.17 -10.83
N ALA A 147 -14.48 -0.78 -11.77
CA ALA A 147 -14.20 -0.58 -13.20
C ALA A 147 -12.77 -0.06 -13.46
N GLY A 148 -11.81 -0.55 -12.70
CA GLY A 148 -10.39 -0.21 -12.84
C GLY A 148 -10.01 1.19 -12.35
N ARG A 149 -10.84 1.86 -11.55
CA ARG A 149 -10.48 3.15 -10.95
C ARG A 149 -9.38 2.95 -9.92
N LEU A 150 -8.15 3.12 -10.37
CA LEU A 150 -6.94 2.95 -9.59
C LEU A 150 -5.97 4.10 -9.89
N VAL A 151 -5.38 4.65 -8.83
CA VAL A 151 -4.33 5.69 -8.90
C VAL A 151 -3.18 5.25 -8.02
N SER A 152 -1.96 5.41 -8.49
CA SER A 152 -0.75 5.12 -7.73
C SER A 152 0.09 6.37 -7.54
N THR A 153 0.68 6.53 -6.35
CA THR A 153 1.65 7.58 -6.04
C THR A 153 2.94 6.95 -5.54
N LEU A 154 4.07 7.49 -6.00
CA LEU A 154 5.40 7.10 -5.53
C LEU A 154 5.59 7.59 -4.09
N GLU A 155 6.12 6.69 -3.24
CA GLU A 155 6.56 7.00 -1.88
C GLU A 155 8.08 6.77 -1.76
N GLY A 156 8.54 5.83 -0.90
CA GLY A 156 9.94 5.51 -0.69
C GLY A 156 10.62 4.72 -1.81
N GLY A 157 11.94 4.58 -1.71
CA GLY A 157 12.82 3.86 -2.62
C GLY A 157 14.13 4.61 -2.82
N TYR A 158 15.23 4.10 -2.25
CA TYR A 158 16.48 4.86 -2.05
C TYR A 158 17.70 4.22 -2.73
N ASP A 159 17.58 3.00 -3.28
CA ASP A 159 18.49 2.48 -4.31
C ASP A 159 17.91 2.83 -5.68
N LEU A 160 18.54 3.72 -6.41
CA LEU A 160 17.99 4.29 -7.65
C LEU A 160 17.77 3.26 -8.77
N ASP A 161 18.62 2.26 -8.87
CA ASP A 161 18.47 1.21 -9.88
C ASP A 161 17.30 0.27 -9.51
N ALA A 162 17.19 -0.11 -8.24
CA ALA A 162 16.09 -0.91 -7.75
C ALA A 162 14.76 -0.16 -7.83
N LEU A 163 14.75 1.13 -7.48
CA LEU A 163 13.59 2.01 -7.65
C LEU A 163 13.15 2.05 -9.11
N ALA A 164 14.07 2.31 -10.04
CA ALA A 164 13.74 2.39 -11.48
C ALA A 164 13.16 1.05 -11.99
N ALA A 165 13.80 -0.08 -11.68
CA ALA A 165 13.36 -1.39 -12.12
C ALA A 165 12.01 -1.78 -11.51
N SER A 166 11.80 -1.52 -10.22
CA SER A 166 10.55 -1.80 -9.51
C SER A 166 9.40 -0.91 -9.99
N ALA A 167 9.67 0.38 -10.23
CA ALA A 167 8.68 1.31 -10.78
C ALA A 167 8.25 0.89 -12.19
N VAL A 168 9.17 0.46 -13.06
CA VAL A 168 8.84 -0.09 -14.38
C VAL A 168 7.95 -1.32 -14.24
N ALA A 169 8.32 -2.30 -13.41
CA ALA A 169 7.54 -3.51 -13.18
C ALA A 169 6.13 -3.20 -12.65
N HIS A 170 6.01 -2.22 -11.76
CA HIS A 170 4.73 -1.73 -11.23
C HIS A 170 3.87 -1.08 -12.33
N VAL A 171 4.44 -0.15 -13.10
CA VAL A 171 3.71 0.53 -14.19
C VAL A 171 3.28 -0.44 -15.28
N GLU A 172 4.13 -1.39 -15.65
CA GLU A 172 3.75 -2.46 -16.59
C GLU A 172 2.59 -3.31 -16.06
N ALA A 173 2.57 -3.63 -14.76
CA ALA A 173 1.47 -4.35 -14.14
C ALA A 173 0.17 -3.53 -14.13
N LEU A 174 0.24 -2.21 -13.93
CA LEU A 174 -0.91 -1.30 -14.03
C LEU A 174 -1.45 -1.20 -15.47
N ALA A 175 -0.57 -1.22 -16.48
CA ALA A 175 -0.92 -1.01 -17.88
C ALA A 175 -1.43 -2.27 -18.61
N ARG A 176 -1.31 -3.46 -18.02
CA ARG A 176 -1.79 -4.71 -18.65
C ARG A 176 -3.32 -4.65 -18.81
N GLN A 177 -3.78 -4.94 -20.03
CA GLN A 177 -5.19 -5.13 -20.36
C GLN A 177 -5.62 -6.58 -20.15
#